data_0dca0f9f8b3cd73274e0c2b3f8db729d
#
_entry.id   0dca0f9f8b3cd73274e0c2b3f8db729d
#
_cell.length_a   1.000
_cell.length_b   1.000
_cell.length_c   1.000
_cell.angle_alpha   90.00
_cell.angle_beta   90.00
_cell.angle_gamma   90.00
#
_symmetry.space_group_name_H-M   'P 1'
#
loop_
_entity.id
_entity.type
_entity.pdbx_description
1 polymer ?
#
loop_
_entity_poly.entity_id
_entity_poly.type
_entity_poly.pdbx_seq_one_letter_code
_entity_poly.pdbx_strand_id
1 'polypeptide(L)'
;RAEVREIVLREMHLSGTAAPDGLTDEPAVLAGAARTHLREKVLRAKVAVSGANFAIAETGTLVVVESEGNGRMCLTLPETLISVVGIEKVLPTIADLEVFMQLLPRSSTGERMNPYTSMWTGVTPGDGPQEVHVVLIDNGRTRVLADPDGRYALRCIRCSACLNICPVYERVGGHAYGSVYPGPIGAVLNPQLRGIESDIDKSLPFASTLCGACFDVCPVRIPIPDMLVHLRHKVADKKRQGLHLEPTIMTGAQWAFGDHKHFEFMESMAAVAAKVMKKDYLGPMPWPASPWTRARDLPMPPTESFRSWWKRTRGEGK
;
A
#
# COMPACT_ATOMS: atom_id res chain seq x y z
N ARG A 1 2.07 -8.74 -28.77
CA ARG A 1 3.00 -7.77 -29.39
C ARG A 1 2.26 -6.95 -30.45
N ALA A 2 1.46 -7.59 -31.34
CA ALA A 2 0.68 -6.88 -32.37
C ALA A 2 -0.22 -5.78 -31.78
N GLU A 3 -0.94 -6.07 -30.71
CA GLU A 3 -1.77 -5.07 -30.00
C GLU A 3 -0.94 -3.88 -29.48
N VAL A 4 0.27 -4.12 -28.96
CA VAL A 4 1.18 -3.04 -28.52
C VAL A 4 1.59 -2.18 -29.71
N ARG A 5 1.89 -2.79 -30.86
CA ARG A 5 2.19 -2.06 -32.09
C ARG A 5 1.02 -1.17 -32.52
N GLU A 6 -0.21 -1.67 -32.48
CA GLU A 6 -1.40 -0.89 -32.81
C GLU A 6 -1.59 0.30 -31.88
N ILE A 7 -1.35 0.10 -30.57
CA ILE A 7 -1.40 1.19 -29.58
C ILE A 7 -0.34 2.24 -29.90
N VAL A 8 0.91 1.85 -30.17
CA VAL A 8 1.99 2.78 -30.51
C VAL A 8 1.63 3.58 -31.77
N LEU A 9 1.15 2.93 -32.82
CA LEU A 9 0.71 3.59 -34.06
C LEU A 9 -0.40 4.60 -33.79
N ARG A 10 -1.41 4.22 -33.02
CA ARG A 10 -2.53 5.09 -32.66
C ARG A 10 -2.09 6.31 -31.88
N GLU A 11 -1.28 6.12 -30.83
CA GLU A 11 -0.81 7.21 -29.97
C GLU A 11 0.11 8.19 -30.71
N MET A 12 0.98 7.67 -31.59
CA MET A 12 1.81 8.52 -32.45
C MET A 12 0.95 9.35 -33.41
N HIS A 13 -0.04 8.73 -34.07
CA HIS A 13 -0.97 9.42 -34.95
C HIS A 13 -1.77 10.51 -34.21
N LEU A 14 -2.36 10.19 -33.04
CA LEU A 14 -3.11 11.16 -32.22
C LEU A 14 -2.24 12.34 -31.77
N SER A 15 -0.96 12.12 -31.62
CA SER A 15 0.02 13.14 -31.24
C SER A 15 0.58 13.94 -32.42
N GLY A 16 0.13 13.67 -33.64
CA GLY A 16 0.62 14.33 -34.86
C GLY A 16 2.04 13.95 -35.27
N THR A 17 2.55 12.82 -34.76
CA THR A 17 3.88 12.30 -35.12
C THR A 17 3.74 11.12 -36.08
N ALA A 18 4.47 11.15 -37.20
CA ALA A 18 4.48 10.01 -38.13
C ALA A 18 5.20 8.81 -37.49
N ALA A 19 4.57 7.65 -37.55
CA ALA A 19 5.24 6.43 -37.17
C ALA A 19 6.33 6.08 -38.21
N PRO A 20 7.44 5.43 -37.80
CA PRO A 20 8.44 4.96 -38.75
C PRO A 20 7.83 4.00 -39.76
N ASP A 21 8.24 4.15 -41.06
CA ASP A 21 7.84 3.22 -42.09
C ASP A 21 8.28 1.81 -41.76
N GLY A 22 7.34 0.85 -41.91
CA GLY A 22 7.64 -0.56 -41.63
C GLY A 22 7.77 -0.92 -40.13
N LEU A 23 7.12 -0.16 -39.24
CA LEU A 23 7.09 -0.49 -37.82
C LEU A 23 6.59 -1.92 -37.58
N THR A 24 7.50 -2.79 -37.07
CA THR A 24 7.18 -4.18 -36.74
C THR A 24 6.72 -4.31 -35.29
N ASP A 25 6.34 -5.53 -34.89
CA ASP A 25 6.00 -5.86 -33.49
C ASP A 25 7.20 -6.35 -32.67
N GLU A 26 8.42 -6.22 -33.21
CA GLU A 26 9.67 -6.52 -32.52
C GLU A 26 9.88 -5.52 -31.37
N PRO A 27 10.08 -5.98 -30.11
CA PRO A 27 10.16 -5.08 -28.94
C PRO A 27 11.18 -3.96 -29.07
N ALA A 28 12.36 -4.23 -29.62
CA ALA A 28 13.41 -3.23 -29.78
C ALA A 28 13.02 -2.15 -30.80
N VAL A 29 12.30 -2.51 -31.86
CA VAL A 29 11.82 -1.58 -32.90
C VAL A 29 10.72 -0.71 -32.34
N LEU A 30 9.76 -1.28 -31.57
CA LEU A 30 8.70 -0.53 -30.89
C LEU A 30 9.26 0.44 -29.84
N ALA A 31 10.23 -0.02 -29.04
CA ALA A 31 10.90 0.84 -28.06
C ALA A 31 11.66 1.99 -28.73
N GLY A 32 12.33 1.72 -29.86
CA GLY A 32 13.02 2.74 -30.67
C GLY A 32 12.08 3.80 -31.22
N ALA A 33 10.92 3.40 -31.75
CA ALA A 33 9.88 4.31 -32.22
C ALA A 33 9.33 5.20 -31.08
N ALA A 34 8.97 4.60 -29.95
CA ALA A 34 8.52 5.31 -28.77
C ALA A 34 9.59 6.30 -28.26
N ARG A 35 10.85 5.89 -28.20
CA ARG A 35 11.98 6.75 -27.81
C ARG A 35 12.08 8.00 -28.68
N THR A 36 12.06 7.83 -30.00
CA THR A 36 12.15 8.96 -30.94
C THR A 36 10.98 9.91 -30.77
N HIS A 37 9.78 9.39 -30.66
CA HIS A 37 8.56 10.16 -30.43
C HIS A 37 8.59 10.95 -29.13
N LEU A 38 8.94 10.30 -28.02
CA LEU A 38 8.99 10.92 -26.70
C LEU A 38 10.13 11.96 -26.61
N ARG A 39 11.29 11.67 -27.24
CA ARG A 39 12.40 12.64 -27.29
C ARG A 39 11.98 13.95 -27.89
N GLU A 40 11.27 13.95 -29.02
CA GLU A 40 10.78 15.17 -29.65
C GLU A 40 9.85 15.96 -28.74
N LYS A 41 8.91 15.26 -28.06
CA LYS A 41 8.00 15.89 -27.10
C LYS A 41 8.74 16.52 -25.93
N VAL A 42 9.70 15.82 -25.34
CA VAL A 42 10.50 16.31 -24.22
C VAL A 42 11.30 17.56 -24.62
N LEU A 43 11.91 17.56 -25.81
CA LEU A 43 12.69 18.72 -26.29
C LEU A 43 11.83 19.97 -26.57
N ARG A 44 10.53 19.80 -26.85
CA ARG A 44 9.59 20.90 -27.05
C ARG A 44 8.95 21.41 -25.75
N ALA A 45 9.04 20.66 -24.68
CA ALA A 45 8.41 21.01 -23.41
C ALA A 45 9.09 22.26 -22.81
N LYS A 46 8.30 23.29 -22.54
CA LYS A 46 8.76 24.53 -21.92
C LYS A 46 8.66 24.51 -20.41
N VAL A 47 7.72 23.74 -19.88
CA VAL A 47 7.45 23.58 -18.46
C VAL A 47 7.53 22.10 -18.10
N ALA A 48 8.28 21.77 -17.07
CA ALA A 48 8.27 20.43 -16.48
C ALA A 48 7.69 20.46 -15.07
N VAL A 49 6.93 19.40 -14.75
CA VAL A 49 6.49 19.08 -13.38
C VAL A 49 7.18 17.80 -12.97
N SER A 50 7.95 17.84 -11.89
CA SER A 50 8.70 16.71 -11.38
C SER A 50 8.47 16.52 -9.87
N GLY A 51 8.63 15.30 -9.38
CA GLY A 51 8.81 15.05 -7.96
C GLY A 51 10.28 15.11 -7.58
N ALA A 52 10.57 15.00 -6.27
CA ALA A 52 11.91 14.72 -5.77
C ALA A 52 11.87 13.57 -4.75
N ASN A 53 12.95 12.78 -4.70
CA ASN A 53 13.10 11.76 -3.69
C ASN A 53 13.43 12.36 -2.33
N PHE A 54 14.26 13.42 -2.32
CA PHE A 54 14.65 14.17 -1.13
C PHE A 54 14.78 15.67 -1.44
N ALA A 55 14.67 16.50 -0.40
CA ALA A 55 15.00 17.90 -0.43
C ALA A 55 15.91 18.23 0.77
N ILE A 56 16.99 18.96 0.55
CA ILE A 56 17.98 19.30 1.57
C ILE A 56 17.69 20.70 2.08
N ALA A 57 17.33 20.84 3.36
CA ALA A 57 16.93 22.12 3.93
C ALA A 57 18.10 23.13 4.00
N GLU A 58 19.30 22.65 4.33
CA GLU A 58 20.52 23.46 4.46
C GLU A 58 20.86 24.24 3.19
N THR A 59 20.67 23.63 2.03
CA THR A 59 21.08 24.18 0.73
C THR A 59 19.94 24.49 -0.23
N GLY A 60 18.71 24.08 0.08
CA GLY A 60 17.57 24.12 -0.85
C GLY A 60 17.69 23.13 -2.00
N THR A 61 18.57 22.14 -1.91
CA THR A 61 18.83 21.17 -2.99
C THR A 61 17.72 20.16 -3.11
N LEU A 62 17.20 19.97 -4.32
CA LEU A 62 16.33 18.86 -4.69
C LEU A 62 17.16 17.69 -5.19
N VAL A 63 16.79 16.46 -4.80
CA VAL A 63 17.48 15.25 -5.19
C VAL A 63 16.52 14.30 -5.88
N VAL A 64 16.85 13.91 -7.10
CA VAL A 64 16.12 12.93 -7.90
C VAL A 64 17.01 11.72 -8.15
N VAL A 65 16.51 10.54 -7.76
CA VAL A 65 17.19 9.25 -7.85
C VAL A 65 16.41 8.38 -8.83
N GLU A 66 17.04 7.99 -9.94
CA GLU A 66 16.37 7.28 -11.03
C GLU A 66 17.30 6.35 -11.82
N SER A 67 16.73 5.47 -12.63
CA SER A 67 17.49 4.51 -13.47
C SER A 67 17.41 4.82 -14.98
N GLU A 68 16.46 5.64 -15.42
CA GLU A 68 16.10 5.82 -16.83
C GLU A 68 16.52 7.16 -17.42
N GLY A 69 16.77 8.18 -16.61
CA GLY A 69 17.14 9.53 -17.04
C GLY A 69 15.97 10.43 -17.44
N ASN A 70 14.73 9.99 -17.28
CA ASN A 70 13.53 10.77 -17.57
C ASN A 70 13.37 11.95 -16.61
N GLY A 71 13.58 11.75 -15.32
CA GLY A 71 13.61 12.81 -14.32
C GLY A 71 14.72 13.82 -14.59
N ARG A 72 15.93 13.33 -14.95
CA ARG A 72 17.04 14.19 -15.33
C ARG A 72 16.70 15.10 -16.51
N MET A 73 16.01 14.59 -17.53
CA MET A 73 15.54 15.40 -18.65
C MET A 73 14.56 16.50 -18.17
N CYS A 74 13.65 16.16 -17.26
CA CYS A 74 12.74 17.15 -16.67
C CYS A 74 13.46 18.23 -15.86
N LEU A 75 14.59 17.92 -15.23
CA LEU A 75 15.37 18.86 -14.44
C LEU A 75 16.28 19.77 -15.30
N THR A 76 16.57 19.40 -16.55
CA THR A 76 17.63 20.07 -17.34
C THR A 76 17.14 20.76 -18.60
N LEU A 77 16.07 20.29 -19.24
CA LEU A 77 15.68 20.75 -20.59
C LEU A 77 14.64 21.88 -20.61
N PRO A 78 13.65 21.96 -19.72
CA PRO A 78 12.61 22.99 -19.77
C PRO A 78 13.12 24.34 -19.30
N GLU A 79 12.41 25.41 -19.71
CA GLU A 79 12.64 26.77 -19.24
C GLU A 79 12.18 26.94 -17.79
N THR A 80 11.05 26.32 -17.42
CA THR A 80 10.45 26.38 -16.09
C THR A 80 10.35 24.99 -15.49
N LEU A 81 10.84 24.81 -14.25
CA LEU A 81 10.71 23.60 -13.46
C LEU A 81 9.80 23.83 -12.26
N ILE A 82 8.79 22.98 -12.11
CA ILE A 82 7.93 22.92 -10.93
C ILE A 82 8.17 21.57 -10.22
N SER A 83 8.84 21.63 -9.07
CA SER A 83 9.08 20.43 -8.24
C SER A 83 8.07 20.33 -7.12
N VAL A 84 7.41 19.16 -7.03
CA VAL A 84 6.38 18.88 -6.03
C VAL A 84 6.93 17.86 -5.04
N VAL A 85 7.11 18.25 -3.78
CA VAL A 85 7.81 17.46 -2.77
C VAL A 85 6.97 17.33 -1.50
N GLY A 86 6.78 16.12 -1.02
CA GLY A 86 6.17 15.90 0.30
C GLY A 86 7.10 16.38 1.42
N ILE A 87 6.56 17.07 2.43
CA ILE A 87 7.36 17.60 3.55
C ILE A 87 8.14 16.51 4.30
N GLU A 88 7.69 15.26 4.24
CA GLU A 88 8.39 14.11 4.82
C GLU A 88 9.68 13.73 4.09
N LYS A 89 9.97 14.37 2.95
CA LYS A 89 11.18 14.14 2.15
C LYS A 89 12.29 15.15 2.45
N VAL A 90 12.03 16.11 3.32
CA VAL A 90 13.01 17.11 3.69
C VAL A 90 14.03 16.51 4.66
N LEU A 91 15.31 16.61 4.32
CA LEU A 91 16.45 16.23 5.12
C LEU A 91 17.15 17.50 5.64
N PRO A 92 17.67 17.50 6.87
CA PRO A 92 18.35 18.68 7.42
C PRO A 92 19.60 19.08 6.61
N THR A 93 20.51 18.14 6.38
CA THR A 93 21.83 18.38 5.78
C THR A 93 22.11 17.43 4.63
N ILE A 94 23.13 17.76 3.82
CA ILE A 94 23.61 16.87 2.76
C ILE A 94 24.23 15.58 3.30
N ALA A 95 24.80 15.61 4.50
CA ALA A 95 25.36 14.44 5.16
C ALA A 95 24.26 13.39 5.47
N ASP A 96 23.05 13.84 5.81
CA ASP A 96 21.93 12.94 6.06
C ASP A 96 21.51 12.18 4.80
N LEU A 97 21.73 12.74 3.61
CA LEU A 97 21.42 12.10 2.33
C LEU A 97 22.28 10.85 2.08
N GLU A 98 23.51 10.80 2.58
CA GLU A 98 24.44 9.69 2.34
C GLU A 98 23.83 8.33 2.73
N VAL A 99 23.16 8.27 3.87
CA VAL A 99 22.49 7.05 4.35
C VAL A 99 21.43 6.57 3.38
N PHE A 100 20.59 7.48 2.87
CA PHE A 100 19.50 7.15 1.95
C PHE A 100 20.03 6.73 0.58
N MET A 101 21.12 7.32 0.11
CA MET A 101 21.76 6.94 -1.15
C MET A 101 22.35 5.53 -1.11
N GLN A 102 22.68 5.02 0.06
CA GLN A 102 23.10 3.64 0.25
C GLN A 102 21.90 2.69 0.36
N LEU A 103 20.86 3.09 1.07
CA LEU A 103 19.70 2.23 1.35
C LEU A 103 18.75 2.07 0.15
N LEU A 104 18.48 3.17 -0.56
CA LEU A 104 17.42 3.17 -1.59
C LEU A 104 17.72 2.22 -2.75
N PRO A 105 18.86 2.25 -3.44
CA PRO A 105 19.14 1.32 -4.55
C PRO A 105 19.17 -0.14 -4.09
N ARG A 106 19.80 -0.41 -2.96
CA ARG A 106 19.92 -1.78 -2.42
C ARG A 106 18.57 -2.38 -2.07
N SER A 107 17.69 -1.58 -1.51
CA SER A 107 16.35 -2.04 -1.12
C SER A 107 15.36 -2.11 -2.28
N SER A 108 15.60 -1.33 -3.35
CA SER A 108 14.72 -1.29 -4.52
C SER A 108 15.05 -2.39 -5.53
N THR A 109 16.30 -2.45 -5.97
CA THR A 109 16.74 -3.32 -7.07
C THR A 109 17.92 -4.25 -6.71
N GLY A 110 18.44 -4.17 -5.49
CA GLY A 110 19.62 -4.92 -5.05
C GLY A 110 20.95 -4.35 -5.56
N GLU A 111 20.93 -3.18 -6.19
CA GLU A 111 22.10 -2.51 -6.74
C GLU A 111 22.91 -1.81 -5.68
N ARG A 112 24.24 -1.69 -5.89
CA ARG A 112 25.12 -0.97 -4.98
C ARG A 112 24.98 0.53 -5.10
N MET A 113 24.71 1.02 -6.30
CA MET A 113 24.57 2.43 -6.65
C MET A 113 23.42 2.60 -7.63
N ASN A 114 22.81 3.76 -7.59
CA ASN A 114 21.82 4.15 -8.56
C ASN A 114 22.49 4.70 -9.82
N PRO A 115 22.03 4.40 -11.05
CA PRO A 115 22.63 4.90 -12.29
C PRO A 115 22.64 6.44 -12.38
N TYR A 116 21.56 7.08 -11.95
CA TYR A 116 21.43 8.53 -12.01
C TYR A 116 21.00 9.10 -10.66
N THR A 117 21.80 10.00 -10.13
CA THR A 117 21.45 10.87 -9.01
C THR A 117 21.65 12.30 -9.46
N SER A 118 20.57 13.06 -9.60
CA SER A 118 20.58 14.44 -10.02
C SER A 118 20.25 15.34 -8.84
N MET A 119 21.10 16.36 -8.64
CA MET A 119 20.93 17.35 -7.59
C MET A 119 20.70 18.73 -8.22
N TRP A 120 19.76 19.48 -7.69
CA TRP A 120 19.36 20.79 -8.21
C TRP A 120 19.21 21.78 -7.08
N THR A 121 20.05 22.83 -7.09
CA THR A 121 20.11 23.79 -5.95
C THR A 121 19.47 25.14 -6.29
N GLY A 122 19.09 25.37 -7.53
CA GLY A 122 18.49 26.63 -7.94
C GLY A 122 18.69 26.92 -9.42
N VAL A 123 18.63 28.19 -9.78
CA VAL A 123 18.76 28.66 -11.16
C VAL A 123 20.21 29.06 -11.44
N THR A 124 20.77 28.55 -12.56
CA THR A 124 22.05 28.98 -13.11
C THR A 124 21.76 29.70 -14.45
N PRO A 125 22.10 30.98 -14.61
CA PRO A 125 21.83 31.69 -15.86
C PRO A 125 22.48 31.00 -17.08
N GLY A 126 21.66 30.68 -18.06
CA GLY A 126 22.10 30.02 -19.29
C GLY A 126 22.30 28.49 -19.22
N ASP A 127 22.06 27.87 -18.07
CA ASP A 127 22.16 26.43 -17.90
C ASP A 127 20.93 25.88 -17.16
N GLY A 128 20.20 24.93 -17.78
CA GLY A 128 18.99 24.34 -17.26
C GLY A 128 17.80 25.30 -17.13
N PRO A 129 16.84 25.00 -16.27
CA PRO A 129 15.67 25.85 -16.06
C PRO A 129 16.05 27.25 -15.56
N GLN A 130 15.47 28.28 -16.18
CA GLN A 130 15.68 29.69 -15.80
C GLN A 130 14.67 30.13 -14.73
N GLU A 131 13.67 29.30 -14.44
CA GLU A 131 12.66 29.50 -13.42
C GLU A 131 12.40 28.20 -12.70
N VAL A 132 12.53 28.18 -11.36
CA VAL A 132 12.35 26.98 -10.53
C VAL A 132 11.39 27.27 -9.39
N HIS A 133 10.32 26.48 -9.33
CA HIS A 133 9.34 26.51 -8.25
C HIS A 133 9.41 25.23 -7.44
N VAL A 134 9.42 25.35 -6.11
CA VAL A 134 9.36 24.22 -5.18
C VAL A 134 8.04 24.27 -4.42
N VAL A 135 7.20 23.27 -4.60
CA VAL A 135 5.91 23.12 -3.91
C VAL A 135 6.05 22.06 -2.85
N LEU A 136 6.08 22.47 -1.59
CA LEU A 136 6.07 21.56 -0.44
C LEU A 136 4.63 21.16 -0.11
N ILE A 137 4.33 19.85 -0.13
CA ILE A 137 3.00 19.32 0.10
C ILE A 137 2.89 18.74 1.50
N ASP A 138 1.97 19.27 2.31
CA ASP A 138 1.54 18.61 3.53
C ASP A 138 0.54 17.47 3.24
N ASN A 139 -0.59 17.77 2.66
CA ASN A 139 -1.65 16.81 2.33
C ASN A 139 -1.86 15.73 3.42
N GLY A 140 -2.01 16.16 4.67
CA GLY A 140 -2.27 15.32 5.84
C GLY A 140 -1.01 14.76 6.54
N ARG A 141 0.20 15.07 6.09
CA ARG A 141 1.45 14.57 6.69
C ARG A 141 1.70 15.08 8.10
N THR A 142 1.38 16.33 8.38
CA THR A 142 1.46 16.90 9.74
C THR A 142 0.51 16.17 10.70
N ARG A 143 -0.67 15.78 10.24
CA ARG A 143 -1.61 14.97 11.02
C ARG A 143 -1.05 13.58 11.31
N VAL A 144 -0.42 12.94 10.32
CA VAL A 144 0.26 11.64 10.50
C VAL A 144 1.43 11.78 11.48
N LEU A 145 2.19 12.88 11.39
CA LEU A 145 3.31 13.15 12.29
C LEU A 145 2.86 13.30 13.76
N ALA A 146 1.68 13.87 13.97
CA ALA A 146 1.09 14.04 15.30
C ALA A 146 0.64 12.72 15.95
N ASP A 147 0.40 11.67 15.17
CA ASP A 147 0.03 10.34 15.67
C ASP A 147 1.29 9.57 16.12
N PRO A 148 1.46 9.27 17.43
CA PRO A 148 2.65 8.57 17.95
C PRO A 148 2.90 7.21 17.29
N ASP A 149 1.84 6.46 17.01
CA ASP A 149 1.92 5.13 16.41
C ASP A 149 1.95 5.19 14.88
N GLY A 150 1.30 6.20 14.29
CA GLY A 150 1.18 6.38 12.84
C GLY A 150 2.39 7.03 12.18
N ARG A 151 3.11 7.90 12.89
CA ARG A 151 4.19 8.74 12.33
C ARG A 151 5.31 7.98 11.63
N TYR A 152 5.56 6.74 12.04
CA TYR A 152 6.61 5.91 11.44
C TYR A 152 6.41 5.66 9.93
N ALA A 153 5.17 5.73 9.42
CA ALA A 153 4.89 5.60 7.99
C ALA A 153 5.57 6.68 7.14
N LEU A 154 5.81 7.87 7.73
CA LEU A 154 6.46 8.99 7.04
C LEU A 154 7.95 8.73 6.76
N ARG A 155 8.59 7.76 7.43
CA ARG A 155 9.98 7.36 7.14
C ARG A 155 10.13 6.67 5.79
N CYS A 156 9.04 6.37 5.09
CA CYS A 156 9.08 5.60 3.85
C CYS A 156 9.88 6.29 2.76
N ILE A 157 10.95 5.63 2.27
CA ILE A 157 11.81 6.09 1.18
C ILE A 157 11.34 5.62 -0.21
N ARG A 158 10.18 4.93 -0.29
CA ARG A 158 9.57 4.44 -1.54
C ARG A 158 10.39 3.40 -2.31
N CYS A 159 11.19 2.60 -1.62
CA CYS A 159 12.00 1.54 -2.23
C CYS A 159 11.21 0.31 -2.72
N SER A 160 9.95 0.20 -2.38
CA SER A 160 9.06 -0.92 -2.75
C SER A 160 9.43 -2.31 -2.21
N ALA A 161 10.45 -2.47 -1.36
CA ALA A 161 10.86 -3.77 -0.81
C ALA A 161 9.69 -4.51 -0.13
N CYS A 162 8.84 -3.78 0.61
CA CYS A 162 7.66 -4.36 1.25
C CYS A 162 6.59 -4.87 0.26
N LEU A 163 6.53 -4.33 -0.97
CA LEU A 163 5.64 -4.80 -2.02
C LEU A 163 6.15 -6.13 -2.58
N ASN A 164 7.47 -6.21 -2.84
CA ASN A 164 8.09 -7.40 -3.43
C ASN A 164 7.95 -8.66 -2.57
N ILE A 165 7.94 -8.51 -1.24
CA ILE A 165 7.83 -9.65 -0.31
C ILE A 165 6.37 -9.96 0.07
N CYS A 166 5.40 -9.11 -0.29
CA CYS A 166 4.04 -9.22 0.21
C CYS A 166 3.23 -10.27 -0.54
N PRO A 167 2.76 -11.35 0.14
CA PRO A 167 1.97 -12.39 -0.53
C PRO A 167 0.60 -11.87 -1.02
N VAL A 168 0.05 -10.83 -0.38
CA VAL A 168 -1.21 -10.22 -0.82
C VAL A 168 -0.97 -9.41 -2.10
N TYR A 169 0.07 -8.56 -2.12
CA TYR A 169 0.41 -7.76 -3.28
C TYR A 169 0.78 -8.63 -4.50
N GLU A 170 1.56 -9.67 -4.28
CA GLU A 170 1.91 -10.65 -5.32
C GLU A 170 0.67 -11.27 -5.97
N ARG A 171 -0.35 -11.55 -5.16
CA ARG A 171 -1.57 -12.21 -5.63
C ARG A 171 -2.53 -11.30 -6.38
N VAL A 172 -2.71 -10.06 -5.91
CA VAL A 172 -3.78 -9.18 -6.40
C VAL A 172 -3.28 -8.01 -7.26
N GLY A 173 -1.98 -7.68 -7.20
CA GLY A 173 -1.40 -6.53 -7.87
C GLY A 173 -1.80 -5.19 -7.26
N GLY A 174 -1.20 -4.10 -7.79
CA GLY A 174 -1.38 -2.75 -7.24
C GLY A 174 -2.77 -2.17 -7.42
N HIS A 175 -3.40 -2.40 -8.57
CA HIS A 175 -4.71 -1.82 -8.91
C HIS A 175 -5.84 -2.28 -7.99
N ALA A 176 -5.77 -3.51 -7.47
CA ALA A 176 -6.79 -4.05 -6.57
C ALA A 176 -6.93 -3.28 -5.25
N TYR A 177 -5.90 -2.52 -4.86
CA TYR A 177 -5.97 -1.67 -3.67
C TYR A 177 -6.86 -0.43 -3.87
N GLY A 178 -7.14 -0.01 -5.11
CA GLY A 178 -7.94 1.19 -5.41
C GLY A 178 -7.36 2.48 -4.83
N SER A 179 -6.06 2.52 -4.58
CA SER A 179 -5.38 3.55 -3.81
C SER A 179 -4.06 3.96 -4.48
N VAL A 180 -3.62 5.20 -4.26
CA VAL A 180 -2.39 5.75 -4.88
C VAL A 180 -1.15 4.94 -4.49
N TYR A 181 -1.06 4.54 -3.22
CA TYR A 181 0.02 3.70 -2.72
C TYR A 181 -0.52 2.30 -2.46
N PRO A 182 -0.10 1.28 -3.22
CA PRO A 182 -0.50 -0.10 -2.98
C PRO A 182 0.38 -0.80 -1.95
N GLY A 183 0.03 -2.05 -1.65
CA GLY A 183 0.82 -2.93 -0.79
C GLY A 183 0.87 -2.52 0.67
N PRO A 184 1.79 -3.10 1.46
CA PRO A 184 1.84 -2.89 2.90
C PRO A 184 1.99 -1.43 3.32
N ILE A 185 2.88 -0.68 2.67
CA ILE A 185 3.05 0.75 2.99
C ILE A 185 1.81 1.57 2.64
N GLY A 186 1.14 1.27 1.52
CA GLY A 186 -0.09 1.94 1.14
C GLY A 186 -1.23 1.66 2.12
N ALA A 187 -1.30 0.43 2.61
CA ALA A 187 -2.31 0.00 3.57
C ALA A 187 -2.22 0.73 4.93
N VAL A 188 -1.05 1.27 5.29
CA VAL A 188 -0.89 2.09 6.49
C VAL A 188 -0.87 3.58 6.21
N LEU A 189 -0.31 4.02 5.08
CA LEU A 189 -0.12 5.44 4.79
C LEU A 189 -1.39 6.12 4.25
N ASN A 190 -2.09 5.51 3.27
CA ASN A 190 -3.28 6.16 2.69
C ASN A 190 -4.38 6.43 3.72
N PRO A 191 -4.79 5.48 4.60
CA PRO A 191 -5.80 5.74 5.61
C PRO A 191 -5.41 6.87 6.57
N GLN A 192 -4.12 7.07 6.81
CA GLN A 192 -3.64 8.13 7.68
C GLN A 192 -3.62 9.50 6.98
N LEU A 193 -3.21 9.56 5.72
CA LEU A 193 -3.18 10.78 4.92
C LEU A 193 -4.60 11.27 4.57
N ARG A 194 -5.50 10.36 4.22
CA ARG A 194 -6.85 10.68 3.72
C ARG A 194 -7.94 10.56 4.77
N GLY A 195 -7.68 9.82 5.84
CA GLY A 195 -8.68 9.42 6.81
C GLY A 195 -9.29 8.06 6.47
N ILE A 196 -10.17 7.58 7.36
CA ILE A 196 -10.87 6.28 7.25
C ILE A 196 -12.36 6.45 6.90
N GLU A 197 -12.69 7.53 6.15
CA GLU A 197 -14.08 7.82 5.80
C GLU A 197 -14.54 7.00 4.60
N SER A 198 -13.70 6.87 3.58
CA SER A 198 -14.03 6.12 2.37
C SER A 198 -14.02 4.60 2.62
N ASP A 199 -14.81 3.86 1.84
CA ASP A 199 -14.84 2.39 1.88
C ASP A 199 -13.48 1.79 1.52
N ILE A 200 -12.76 2.42 0.61
CA ILE A 200 -11.42 2.00 0.21
C ILE A 200 -10.46 2.20 1.37
N ASP A 201 -10.32 3.43 1.88
CA ASP A 201 -9.31 3.76 2.90
C ASP A 201 -9.51 2.96 4.20
N LYS A 202 -10.76 2.76 4.63
CA LYS A 202 -11.05 1.93 5.82
C LYS A 202 -10.81 0.44 5.62
N SER A 203 -10.81 -0.06 4.35
CA SER A 203 -10.55 -1.47 4.04
C SER A 203 -9.07 -1.80 3.94
N LEU A 204 -8.22 -0.83 3.56
CA LEU A 204 -6.79 -1.03 3.32
C LEU A 204 -6.03 -1.69 4.48
N PRO A 205 -6.24 -1.34 5.77
CA PRO A 205 -5.57 -2.00 6.88
C PRO A 205 -5.87 -3.50 6.99
N PHE A 206 -6.96 -3.97 6.36
CA PHE A 206 -7.34 -5.39 6.35
C PHE A 206 -6.76 -6.15 5.16
N ALA A 207 -6.16 -5.47 4.18
CA ALA A 207 -5.50 -6.09 3.03
C ALA A 207 -4.11 -6.65 3.40
N SER A 208 -4.04 -7.43 4.47
CA SER A 208 -2.79 -8.00 5.00
C SER A 208 -3.05 -9.30 5.76
N THR A 209 -2.14 -10.26 5.61
CA THR A 209 -2.08 -11.50 6.39
C THR A 209 -1.41 -11.33 7.76
N LEU A 210 -0.84 -10.15 8.06
CA LEU A 210 -0.04 -9.87 9.26
C LEU A 210 1.18 -10.80 9.44
N CYS A 211 1.75 -11.33 8.36
CA CYS A 211 2.87 -12.27 8.41
C CYS A 211 4.20 -11.65 8.89
N GLY A 212 4.32 -10.33 8.96
CA GLY A 212 5.52 -9.63 9.45
C GLY A 212 6.61 -9.37 8.40
N ALA A 213 6.63 -10.07 7.27
CA ALA A 213 7.69 -10.00 6.26
C ALA A 213 7.99 -8.57 5.77
N CYS A 214 6.98 -7.71 5.69
CA CYS A 214 7.16 -6.31 5.28
C CYS A 214 7.96 -5.48 6.29
N PHE A 215 7.96 -5.84 7.57
CA PHE A 215 8.81 -5.22 8.58
C PHE A 215 10.26 -5.68 8.45
N ASP A 216 10.46 -6.99 8.23
CA ASP A 216 11.81 -7.58 8.17
C ASP A 216 12.63 -6.99 7.02
N VAL A 217 12.00 -6.78 5.86
CA VAL A 217 12.67 -6.23 4.66
C VAL A 217 12.74 -4.70 4.65
N CYS A 218 12.07 -4.00 5.55
CA CYS A 218 12.01 -2.54 5.53
C CYS A 218 13.36 -1.92 5.95
N PRO A 219 14.08 -1.20 5.04
CA PRO A 219 15.39 -0.63 5.35
C PRO A 219 15.34 0.48 6.40
N VAL A 220 14.19 1.12 6.55
CA VAL A 220 13.95 2.20 7.54
C VAL A 220 13.10 1.74 8.72
N ARG A 221 12.90 0.42 8.86
CA ARG A 221 12.25 -0.23 10.01
C ARG A 221 10.91 0.38 10.39
N ILE A 222 9.99 0.48 9.42
CA ILE A 222 8.61 0.89 9.68
C ILE A 222 7.84 -0.30 10.27
N PRO A 223 7.26 -0.19 11.49
CA PRO A 223 6.53 -1.29 12.13
C PRO A 223 5.14 -1.47 11.49
N ILE A 224 5.12 -1.83 10.20
CA ILE A 224 3.89 -1.93 9.39
C ILE A 224 2.85 -2.86 10.03
N PRO A 225 3.18 -4.07 10.55
CA PRO A 225 2.18 -4.94 11.17
C PRO A 225 1.49 -4.30 12.37
N ASP A 226 2.24 -3.63 13.25
CA ASP A 226 1.68 -2.96 14.43
C ASP A 226 0.78 -1.80 14.03
N MET A 227 1.22 -1.03 13.03
CA MET A 227 0.42 0.07 12.47
C MET A 227 -0.88 -0.42 11.81
N LEU A 228 -0.86 -1.58 11.15
CA LEU A 228 -2.08 -2.19 10.60
C LEU A 228 -3.08 -2.52 11.72
N VAL A 229 -2.61 -3.10 12.82
CA VAL A 229 -3.46 -3.40 13.99
C VAL A 229 -4.02 -2.12 14.61
N HIS A 230 -3.18 -1.09 14.79
CA HIS A 230 -3.59 0.22 15.27
C HIS A 230 -4.70 0.85 14.39
N LEU A 231 -4.53 0.82 13.07
CA LEU A 231 -5.54 1.34 12.14
C LEU A 231 -6.82 0.51 12.12
N ARG A 232 -6.72 -0.82 12.22
CA ARG A 232 -7.90 -1.70 12.37
C ARG A 232 -8.69 -1.36 13.63
N HIS A 233 -8.00 -1.05 14.72
CA HIS A 233 -8.62 -0.60 15.96
C HIS A 233 -9.38 0.72 15.76
N LYS A 234 -8.75 1.73 15.13
CA LYS A 234 -9.43 3.00 14.79
C LYS A 234 -10.69 2.79 13.93
N VAL A 235 -10.63 1.90 12.94
CA VAL A 235 -11.80 1.57 12.10
C VAL A 235 -12.90 0.89 12.92
N ALA A 236 -12.54 -0.03 13.82
CA ALA A 236 -13.49 -0.72 14.69
C ALA A 236 -14.16 0.24 15.68
N ASP A 237 -13.39 1.13 16.32
CA ASP A 237 -13.91 2.13 17.24
C ASP A 237 -14.89 3.10 16.57
N LYS A 238 -14.57 3.51 15.34
CA LYS A 238 -15.48 4.35 14.57
C LYS A 238 -16.81 3.64 14.27
N LYS A 239 -16.77 2.35 13.94
CA LYS A 239 -17.98 1.53 13.76
C LYS A 239 -18.78 1.40 15.06
N ARG A 240 -18.13 1.36 16.23
CA ARG A 240 -18.80 1.29 17.54
C ARG A 240 -19.60 2.54 17.89
N GLN A 241 -19.23 3.69 17.32
CA GLN A 241 -19.96 4.95 17.55
C GLN A 241 -21.29 5.04 16.76
N GLY A 242 -21.54 4.08 15.83
CA GLY A 242 -22.77 3.99 15.04
C GLY A 242 -23.63 2.78 15.42
N LEU A 243 -24.88 2.78 14.95
CA LEU A 243 -25.78 1.61 15.05
C LEU A 243 -25.38 0.56 14.00
N HIS A 244 -24.36 -0.23 14.31
CA HIS A 244 -23.91 -1.33 13.46
C HIS A 244 -24.10 -2.68 14.16
N LEU A 245 -24.52 -3.69 13.40
CA LEU A 245 -24.74 -5.05 13.93
C LEU A 245 -23.44 -5.74 14.34
N GLU A 246 -22.34 -5.46 13.63
CA GLU A 246 -21.03 -6.07 13.87
C GLU A 246 -20.50 -5.83 15.32
N PRO A 247 -20.50 -4.60 15.87
CA PRO A 247 -20.13 -4.37 17.27
C PRO A 247 -21.01 -5.13 18.27
N THR A 248 -22.29 -5.26 18.00
CA THR A 248 -23.24 -6.01 18.88
C THR A 248 -22.89 -7.50 18.88
N ILE A 249 -22.62 -8.09 17.71
CA ILE A 249 -22.18 -9.49 17.59
C ILE A 249 -20.85 -9.69 18.32
N MET A 250 -19.88 -8.77 18.15
CA MET A 250 -18.57 -8.87 18.81
C MET A 250 -18.67 -8.71 20.33
N THR A 251 -19.59 -7.88 20.83
CA THR A 251 -19.86 -7.78 22.25
C THR A 251 -20.45 -9.07 22.80
N GLY A 252 -21.38 -9.67 22.05
CA GLY A 252 -21.92 -10.99 22.40
C GLY A 252 -20.85 -12.09 22.41
N ALA A 253 -19.95 -12.09 21.41
CA ALA A 253 -18.83 -13.00 21.37
C ALA A 253 -17.83 -12.78 22.53
N GLN A 254 -17.54 -11.53 22.87
CA GLN A 254 -16.69 -11.18 24.01
C GLN A 254 -17.31 -11.71 25.31
N TRP A 255 -18.61 -11.54 25.51
CA TRP A 255 -19.31 -12.10 26.66
C TRP A 255 -19.22 -13.63 26.68
N ALA A 256 -19.47 -14.30 25.56
CA ALA A 256 -19.45 -15.76 25.44
C ALA A 256 -18.07 -16.37 25.71
N PHE A 257 -17.00 -15.73 25.21
CA PHE A 257 -15.63 -16.24 25.33
C PHE A 257 -14.83 -15.63 26.48
N GLY A 258 -15.35 -14.59 27.14
CA GLY A 258 -14.66 -13.87 28.22
C GLY A 258 -14.65 -14.61 29.56
N ASP A 259 -15.57 -15.55 29.80
CA ASP A 259 -15.67 -16.35 31.02
C ASP A 259 -15.97 -17.81 30.71
N HIS A 260 -15.33 -18.72 31.44
CA HIS A 260 -15.49 -20.17 31.21
C HIS A 260 -16.93 -20.66 31.44
N LYS A 261 -17.68 -20.06 32.35
CA LYS A 261 -19.08 -20.43 32.62
C LYS A 261 -20.00 -20.03 31.48
N HIS A 262 -19.75 -18.83 30.90
CA HIS A 262 -20.50 -18.39 29.73
C HIS A 262 -20.21 -19.31 28.53
N PHE A 263 -18.95 -19.69 28.36
CA PHE A 263 -18.56 -20.60 27.31
C PHE A 263 -19.21 -22.00 27.48
N GLU A 264 -19.18 -22.57 28.68
CA GLU A 264 -19.86 -23.84 29.01
C GLU A 264 -21.37 -23.78 28.78
N PHE A 265 -21.99 -22.64 29.12
CA PHE A 265 -23.40 -22.39 28.82
C PHE A 265 -23.67 -22.40 27.31
N MET A 266 -22.86 -21.71 26.52
CA MET A 266 -22.97 -21.70 25.06
C MET A 266 -22.74 -23.09 24.44
N GLU A 267 -21.75 -23.86 24.91
CA GLU A 267 -21.54 -25.26 24.49
C GLU A 267 -22.77 -26.14 24.79
N SER A 268 -23.37 -25.96 25.96
CA SER A 268 -24.57 -26.70 26.35
C SER A 268 -25.76 -26.37 25.46
N MET A 269 -25.98 -25.10 25.20
CA MET A 269 -27.03 -24.64 24.28
C MET A 269 -26.83 -25.17 22.85
N ALA A 270 -25.58 -25.16 22.35
CA ALA A 270 -25.23 -25.71 21.04
C ALA A 270 -25.51 -27.22 20.97
N ALA A 271 -25.18 -27.99 22.04
CA ALA A 271 -25.45 -29.41 22.11
C ALA A 271 -26.96 -29.72 22.14
N VAL A 272 -27.75 -28.91 22.82
CA VAL A 272 -29.22 -29.03 22.81
C VAL A 272 -29.77 -28.73 21.42
N ALA A 273 -29.31 -27.65 20.78
CA ALA A 273 -29.71 -27.30 19.42
C ALA A 273 -29.40 -28.46 18.43
N ALA A 274 -28.21 -29.07 18.54
CA ALA A 274 -27.81 -30.20 17.70
C ALA A 274 -28.76 -31.40 17.85
N LYS A 275 -29.18 -31.72 19.10
CA LYS A 275 -30.14 -32.80 19.36
C LYS A 275 -31.53 -32.54 18.76
N VAL A 276 -31.97 -31.27 18.75
CA VAL A 276 -33.27 -30.89 18.22
C VAL A 276 -33.27 -30.86 16.69
N MET A 277 -32.22 -30.27 16.07
CA MET A 277 -32.16 -30.04 14.63
C MET A 277 -31.91 -31.32 13.81
N LYS A 278 -31.28 -32.34 14.37
CA LYS A 278 -31.00 -33.64 13.74
C LYS A 278 -30.46 -33.57 12.31
N LYS A 279 -29.56 -32.60 12.06
CA LYS A 279 -28.90 -32.37 10.77
C LYS A 279 -27.38 -32.56 10.94
N ASP A 280 -26.70 -32.95 9.87
CA ASP A 280 -25.25 -33.11 9.89
C ASP A 280 -24.53 -31.76 9.70
N TYR A 281 -25.18 -30.81 8.99
CA TYR A 281 -24.66 -29.49 8.65
C TYR A 281 -25.66 -28.38 8.91
N LEU A 282 -25.13 -27.21 9.31
CA LEU A 282 -25.84 -25.96 9.43
C LEU A 282 -25.76 -25.21 8.09
N GLY A 283 -26.87 -25.02 7.42
CA GLY A 283 -26.89 -24.15 6.26
C GLY A 283 -28.09 -24.36 5.35
N PRO A 284 -28.35 -23.46 4.42
CA PRO A 284 -27.84 -22.08 4.39
C PRO A 284 -28.44 -21.22 5.52
N MET A 285 -27.59 -20.44 6.18
CA MET A 285 -28.00 -19.55 7.28
C MET A 285 -28.49 -18.20 6.75
N PRO A 286 -29.46 -17.55 7.46
CA PRO A 286 -29.86 -16.21 7.10
C PRO A 286 -28.75 -15.18 7.39
N TRP A 287 -28.90 -13.98 6.84
CA TRP A 287 -28.03 -12.87 7.18
C TRP A 287 -28.07 -12.57 8.71
N PRO A 288 -26.94 -12.31 9.39
CA PRO A 288 -25.59 -12.01 8.87
C PRO A 288 -24.67 -13.23 8.67
N ALA A 289 -25.09 -14.44 8.94
CA ALA A 289 -24.27 -15.65 8.82
C ALA A 289 -24.24 -16.23 7.39
N SER A 290 -25.13 -15.75 6.50
CA SER A 290 -25.22 -16.23 5.12
C SER A 290 -23.92 -16.13 4.30
N PRO A 291 -23.05 -15.10 4.44
CA PRO A 291 -21.77 -15.06 3.71
C PRO A 291 -20.84 -16.22 4.07
N TRP A 292 -20.90 -16.69 5.31
CA TRP A 292 -20.09 -17.84 5.76
C TRP A 292 -20.56 -19.14 5.11
N THR A 293 -21.88 -19.39 5.13
CA THR A 293 -22.45 -20.66 4.68
C THR A 293 -22.67 -20.77 3.17
N ARG A 294 -22.42 -19.67 2.39
CA ARG A 294 -22.43 -19.70 0.92
C ARG A 294 -21.24 -20.40 0.30
N ALA A 295 -20.09 -20.37 0.99
CA ALA A 295 -18.83 -20.87 0.48
C ALA A 295 -18.24 -22.00 1.31
N ARG A 296 -18.93 -22.43 2.40
CA ARG A 296 -18.44 -23.43 3.36
C ARG A 296 -19.59 -24.19 3.96
N ASP A 297 -19.35 -25.47 4.20
CA ASP A 297 -20.21 -26.28 5.04
C ASP A 297 -19.83 -26.05 6.50
N LEU A 298 -20.83 -25.78 7.34
CA LEU A 298 -20.63 -25.64 8.78
C LEU A 298 -21.20 -26.92 9.45
N PRO A 299 -20.33 -27.80 9.96
CA PRO A 299 -20.81 -29.00 10.63
C PRO A 299 -21.62 -28.64 11.87
N MET A 300 -22.63 -29.45 12.17
CA MET A 300 -23.36 -29.31 13.43
C MET A 300 -22.45 -29.53 14.63
N PRO A 301 -22.63 -28.73 15.69
CA PRO A 301 -21.96 -28.98 16.95
C PRO A 301 -22.25 -30.39 17.45
N PRO A 302 -21.31 -31.03 18.16
CA PRO A 302 -21.55 -32.37 18.74
C PRO A 302 -22.66 -32.29 19.79
N THR A 303 -23.40 -33.39 19.94
CA THR A 303 -24.52 -33.50 20.89
C THR A 303 -24.07 -33.59 22.36
N GLU A 304 -22.76 -33.70 22.59
CA GLU A 304 -22.11 -33.67 23.90
C GLU A 304 -20.87 -32.76 23.79
N SER A 305 -20.65 -31.87 24.76
CA SER A 305 -19.44 -31.04 24.76
C SER A 305 -18.21 -31.90 25.11
N PHE A 306 -17.03 -31.48 24.60
CA PHE A 306 -15.76 -32.17 24.94
C PHE A 306 -15.54 -32.24 26.45
N ARG A 307 -15.86 -31.20 27.21
CA ARG A 307 -15.71 -31.20 28.66
C ARG A 307 -16.63 -32.20 29.36
N SER A 308 -17.88 -32.36 28.91
CA SER A 308 -18.82 -33.37 29.43
C SER A 308 -18.33 -34.75 29.11
N TRP A 309 -17.93 -34.99 27.86
CA TRP A 309 -17.33 -36.25 27.44
C TRP A 309 -16.07 -36.59 28.24
N TRP A 310 -15.18 -35.63 28.45
CA TRP A 310 -13.95 -35.81 29.22
C TRP A 310 -14.26 -36.19 30.69
N LYS A 311 -15.16 -35.44 31.37
CA LYS A 311 -15.56 -35.73 32.73
C LYS A 311 -16.13 -37.15 32.85
N ARG A 312 -16.97 -37.56 31.90
CA ARG A 312 -17.59 -38.87 31.87
C ARG A 312 -16.60 -40.02 31.62
N THR A 313 -15.60 -39.81 30.76
CA THR A 313 -14.71 -40.86 30.30
C THR A 313 -13.38 -40.93 31.04
N ARG A 314 -12.90 -39.84 31.60
CA ARG A 314 -11.59 -39.73 32.25
C ARG A 314 -11.62 -39.02 33.61
N GLY A 315 -12.76 -38.48 34.04
CA GLY A 315 -12.89 -37.75 35.31
C GLY A 315 -13.10 -38.66 36.54
N GLU A 316 -13.34 -39.96 36.36
CA GLU A 316 -13.52 -40.94 37.44
C GLU A 316 -12.23 -41.70 37.77
N GLY A 317 -11.09 -41.26 37.23
CA GLY A 317 -9.80 -41.89 37.47
C GLY A 317 -8.86 -41.04 38.32
N LYS A 318 -9.30 -40.59 39.51
CA LYS A 318 -8.46 -40.25 40.67
C LYS A 318 -9.31 -40.03 41.88
#